data_dcd48383730cf8683dffafe4dcf930ff
#
_entry.id   dcd48383730cf8683dffafe4dcf930ff
#
_cell.length_a   1.000
_cell.length_b   1.000
_cell.length_c   1.000
_cell.angle_alpha   90.00
_cell.angle_beta   90.00
_cell.angle_gamma   90.00
#
_symmetry.space_group_name_H-M   'P 1'
#
loop_
_entity.id
_entity.type
_entity.pdbx_description
1 polymer ?
#
loop_
_entity_poly.entity_id
_entity_poly.type
_entity_poly.pdbx_seq_one_letter_code
_entity_poly.pdbx_strand_id
1 'polypeptide(L)'
;CCDYSVVQDIYEHWISKDILTYIRIALGSRERIDFLRIINKPLRYISRSYITQPADINALKRGYEGNEQMSEQVEKLASDINMIRNMSPFAAVNYIRKGIGYDEYIRNYIYEHKADKEELYNVLDELAHRASRYMSLSQWLDGITEYLKQCDTQRRNNTVEGVHMLTMHGSKGLEYKIVMVMDVCEGIIPYNKAVLDEQIEEERRLFYVAMTRAKEKLYLLYPKQRYNKDTTRSRFIEELLTARYPLLRTDLHTP
;
A
#
# COMPACT_ATOMS: atom_id res chain seq x y z
N CYS A 1 13.08 -0.37 17.41
CA CYS A 1 13.49 0.00 16.06
C CYS A 1 13.25 -1.16 15.11
N CYS A 2 12.68 -0.90 13.96
CA CYS A 2 12.45 -1.91 12.93
C CYS A 2 13.50 -1.75 11.84
N ASP A 3 14.06 -2.86 11.37
CA ASP A 3 14.91 -2.85 10.18
C ASP A 3 14.02 -2.76 8.94
N TYR A 4 14.01 -1.59 8.29
CA TYR A 4 13.22 -1.33 7.08
C TYR A 4 13.99 -1.61 5.78
N SER A 5 15.13 -2.28 5.84
CA SER A 5 16.04 -2.42 4.70
C SER A 5 15.48 -3.23 3.52
N VAL A 6 14.39 -3.96 3.69
CA VAL A 6 13.88 -4.93 2.70
C VAL A 6 12.43 -4.66 2.26
N VAL A 7 11.65 -3.86 2.99
CA VAL A 7 10.24 -3.62 2.64
C VAL A 7 10.12 -2.31 1.85
N GLN A 8 9.64 -2.39 0.62
CA GLN A 8 9.29 -1.19 -0.14
C GLN A 8 8.15 -0.46 0.59
N ASP A 9 8.40 0.78 1.03
CA ASP A 9 7.40 1.57 1.75
C ASP A 9 6.19 1.83 0.85
N ILE A 10 4.98 1.72 1.42
CA ILE A 10 3.74 1.95 0.69
C ILE A 10 3.71 3.34 0.04
N TYR A 11 4.28 4.37 0.68
CA TYR A 11 4.32 5.72 0.14
C TYR A 11 5.27 5.88 -1.06
N GLU A 12 6.21 4.92 -1.24
CA GLU A 12 7.07 4.83 -2.42
C GLU A 12 6.38 4.15 -3.61
N HIS A 13 5.28 3.43 -3.37
CA HIS A 13 4.54 2.77 -4.43
C HIS A 13 3.93 3.80 -5.40
N TRP A 14 3.93 3.50 -6.69
CA TRP A 14 3.49 4.43 -7.73
C TRP A 14 2.01 4.85 -7.58
N ILE A 15 1.12 3.95 -7.13
CA ILE A 15 -0.28 4.26 -6.83
C ILE A 15 -0.38 5.31 -5.71
N SER A 16 0.36 5.12 -4.63
CA SER A 16 0.38 6.06 -3.52
C SER A 16 0.90 7.43 -3.97
N LYS A 17 1.97 7.44 -4.77
CA LYS A 17 2.50 8.68 -5.36
C LYS A 17 1.46 9.40 -6.23
N ASP A 18 0.64 8.67 -6.97
CA ASP A 18 -0.44 9.27 -7.78
C ASP A 18 -1.53 9.89 -6.89
N ILE A 19 -2.03 9.15 -5.90
CA ILE A 19 -3.06 9.62 -4.95
C ILE A 19 -2.56 10.84 -4.17
N LEU A 20 -1.34 10.78 -3.61
CA LEU A 20 -0.74 11.89 -2.88
C LEU A 20 -0.50 13.11 -3.78
N THR A 21 -0.26 12.90 -5.07
CA THR A 21 -0.13 13.99 -6.03
C THR A 21 -1.44 14.73 -6.24
N TYR A 22 -2.57 14.04 -6.36
CA TYR A 22 -3.88 14.69 -6.35
C TYR A 22 -4.09 15.58 -5.12
N ILE A 23 -3.69 15.09 -3.97
CA ILE A 23 -3.81 15.83 -2.70
C ILE A 23 -2.89 17.05 -2.67
N ARG A 24 -1.63 16.91 -3.13
CA ARG A 24 -0.71 18.06 -3.22
C ARG A 24 -1.25 19.16 -4.13
N ILE A 25 -1.80 18.80 -5.30
CA ILE A 25 -2.41 19.77 -6.21
C ILE A 25 -3.64 20.44 -5.56
N ALA A 26 -4.48 19.66 -4.86
CA ALA A 26 -5.63 20.20 -4.14
C ALA A 26 -5.23 21.18 -3.04
N LEU A 27 -4.09 20.96 -2.38
CA LEU A 27 -3.50 21.87 -1.38
C LEU A 27 -2.71 23.03 -1.99
N GLY A 28 -2.65 23.14 -3.32
CA GLY A 28 -2.09 24.30 -4.01
C GLY A 28 -0.73 24.08 -4.68
N SER A 29 -0.25 22.84 -4.84
CA SER A 29 0.92 22.57 -5.66
C SER A 29 0.71 23.06 -7.09
N ARG A 30 1.70 23.79 -7.61
CA ARG A 30 1.77 24.26 -9.01
C ARG A 30 2.95 23.67 -9.76
N GLU A 31 3.49 22.57 -9.23
CA GLU A 31 4.60 21.90 -9.88
C GLU A 31 4.12 21.17 -11.15
N ARG A 32 4.76 21.47 -12.26
CA ARG A 32 4.44 20.84 -13.56
C ARG A 32 4.50 19.31 -13.49
N ILE A 33 5.43 18.78 -12.72
CA ILE A 33 5.62 17.34 -12.57
C ILE A 33 4.42 16.67 -11.88
N ASP A 34 3.79 17.35 -10.92
CA ASP A 34 2.59 16.85 -10.24
C ASP A 34 1.42 16.76 -11.22
N PHE A 35 1.20 17.78 -12.03
CA PHE A 35 0.15 17.75 -13.05
C PHE A 35 0.40 16.67 -14.10
N LEU A 36 1.62 16.55 -14.60
CA LEU A 36 2.00 15.52 -15.57
C LEU A 36 1.77 14.10 -15.06
N ARG A 37 1.86 13.90 -13.74
CA ARG A 37 1.65 12.60 -13.11
C ARG A 37 0.20 12.16 -13.15
N ILE A 38 -0.76 13.08 -12.92
CA ILE A 38 -2.18 12.71 -12.69
C ILE A 38 -3.13 13.10 -13.82
N ILE A 39 -2.71 13.96 -14.73
CA ILE A 39 -3.60 14.61 -15.69
C ILE A 39 -4.40 13.61 -16.55
N ASN A 40 -3.81 12.47 -16.88
CA ASN A 40 -4.43 11.37 -17.61
C ASN A 40 -4.55 10.07 -16.79
N LYS A 41 -4.79 10.19 -15.49
CA LYS A 41 -5.05 9.05 -14.59
C LYS A 41 -6.28 9.33 -13.70
N PRO A 42 -7.51 9.04 -14.13
CA PRO A 42 -7.93 8.30 -15.34
C PRO A 42 -7.68 9.05 -16.64
N LEU A 43 -7.79 8.33 -17.75
CA LEU A 43 -7.53 8.85 -19.09
C LEU A 43 -8.51 9.98 -19.46
N ARG A 44 -7.97 11.17 -19.77
CA ARG A 44 -8.73 12.37 -20.16
C ARG A 44 -8.31 12.96 -21.50
N TYR A 45 -7.27 12.36 -22.13
CA TYR A 45 -6.68 12.84 -23.39
C TYR A 45 -6.17 14.29 -23.34
N ILE A 46 -5.82 14.80 -22.15
CA ILE A 46 -5.27 16.14 -22.00
C ILE A 46 -3.81 16.14 -22.45
N SER A 47 -3.46 17.04 -23.37
CA SER A 47 -2.10 17.16 -23.90
C SER A 47 -1.13 17.72 -22.84
N ARG A 48 0.02 17.08 -22.70
CA ARG A 48 1.10 17.52 -21.81
C ARG A 48 1.72 18.86 -22.20
N SER A 49 1.56 19.27 -23.48
CA SER A 49 2.10 20.53 -24.01
C SER A 49 1.45 21.78 -23.41
N TYR A 50 0.20 21.68 -22.95
CA TYR A 50 -0.52 22.78 -22.32
C TYR A 50 -0.22 22.98 -20.83
N ILE A 51 0.59 22.10 -20.23
CA ILE A 51 0.98 22.23 -18.83
C ILE A 51 2.21 23.11 -18.72
N THR A 52 2.01 24.31 -18.20
CA THR A 52 3.04 25.32 -17.96
C THR A 52 3.89 25.02 -16.70
N GLN A 53 4.92 25.84 -16.46
CA GLN A 53 5.65 25.92 -15.19
C GLN A 53 5.67 27.39 -14.76
N PRO A 54 5.05 27.78 -13.65
CA PRO A 54 4.20 26.95 -12.78
C PRO A 54 2.92 26.47 -13.51
N ALA A 55 2.42 25.29 -13.10
CA ALA A 55 1.21 24.74 -13.66
C ALA A 55 -0.02 25.55 -13.22
N ASP A 56 -0.89 25.85 -14.19
CA ASP A 56 -2.13 26.60 -13.95
C ASP A 56 -3.29 25.98 -14.72
N ILE A 57 -4.35 25.61 -14.00
CA ILE A 57 -5.57 25.04 -14.60
C ILE A 57 -6.24 26.04 -15.53
N ASN A 58 -6.19 27.35 -15.24
CA ASN A 58 -6.75 28.36 -16.11
C ASN A 58 -5.96 28.50 -17.43
N ALA A 59 -4.64 28.33 -17.37
CA ALA A 59 -3.83 28.27 -18.58
C ALA A 59 -4.17 27.02 -19.41
N LEU A 60 -4.41 25.89 -18.74
CA LEU A 60 -4.84 24.64 -19.37
C LEU A 60 -6.22 24.80 -20.05
N LYS A 61 -7.18 25.48 -19.40
CA LYS A 61 -8.49 25.80 -20.00
C LYS A 61 -8.34 26.63 -21.27
N ARG A 62 -7.55 27.71 -21.23
CA ARG A 62 -7.28 28.55 -22.43
C ARG A 62 -6.68 27.75 -23.59
N GLY A 63 -5.85 26.74 -23.30
CA GLY A 63 -5.28 25.87 -24.32
C GLY A 63 -6.30 25.05 -25.10
N TYR A 64 -7.52 24.91 -24.56
CA TYR A 64 -8.62 24.18 -25.19
C TYR A 64 -9.81 25.07 -25.59
N GLU A 65 -9.63 26.39 -25.64
CA GLU A 65 -10.66 27.29 -26.16
C GLU A 65 -11.06 26.86 -27.57
N GLY A 66 -12.37 26.70 -27.80
CA GLY A 66 -12.93 26.19 -29.06
C GLY A 66 -13.07 24.66 -29.16
N ASN A 67 -12.61 23.91 -28.17
CA ASN A 67 -12.84 22.47 -28.07
C ASN A 67 -13.70 22.17 -26.83
N GLU A 68 -15.02 22.14 -27.02
CA GLU A 68 -16.00 22.01 -25.93
C GLU A 68 -15.79 20.74 -25.10
N GLN A 69 -15.59 19.60 -25.76
CA GLN A 69 -15.36 18.31 -25.08
C GLN A 69 -14.12 18.31 -24.18
N MET A 70 -13.02 18.91 -24.65
CA MET A 70 -11.78 18.97 -23.86
C MET A 70 -11.89 20.01 -22.74
N SER A 71 -12.59 21.12 -22.99
CA SER A 71 -12.88 22.13 -21.96
C SER A 71 -13.67 21.52 -20.80
N GLU A 72 -14.69 20.71 -21.07
CA GLU A 72 -15.43 19.96 -20.03
C GLU A 72 -14.51 19.03 -19.21
N GLN A 73 -13.59 18.30 -19.86
CA GLN A 73 -12.64 17.43 -19.13
C GLN A 73 -11.72 18.22 -18.20
N VAL A 74 -11.25 19.40 -18.63
CA VAL A 74 -10.41 20.26 -17.80
C VAL A 74 -11.23 20.88 -16.67
N GLU A 75 -12.47 21.27 -16.90
CA GLU A 75 -13.38 21.79 -15.87
C GLU A 75 -13.72 20.75 -14.83
N LYS A 76 -13.99 19.52 -15.26
CA LYS A 76 -14.20 18.40 -14.35
C LYS A 76 -12.98 18.16 -13.46
N LEU A 77 -11.78 18.15 -14.06
CA LEU A 77 -10.53 18.03 -13.30
C LEU A 77 -10.38 19.16 -12.26
N ALA A 78 -10.66 20.40 -12.65
CA ALA A 78 -10.60 21.55 -11.76
C ALA A 78 -11.60 21.45 -10.60
N SER A 79 -12.82 21.00 -10.88
CA SER A 79 -13.87 20.76 -9.89
C SER A 79 -13.46 19.64 -8.93
N ASP A 80 -12.96 18.53 -9.45
CA ASP A 80 -12.50 17.38 -8.66
C ASP A 80 -11.39 17.79 -7.66
N ILE A 81 -10.40 18.55 -8.14
CA ILE A 81 -9.30 19.07 -7.31
C ILE A 81 -9.85 19.99 -6.21
N ASN A 82 -10.79 20.85 -6.54
CA ASN A 82 -11.39 21.76 -5.55
C ASN A 82 -12.21 20.99 -4.50
N MET A 83 -12.93 19.94 -4.88
CA MET A 83 -13.66 19.09 -3.95
C MET A 83 -12.73 18.38 -2.97
N ILE A 84 -11.61 17.81 -3.45
CA ILE A 84 -10.62 17.14 -2.60
C ILE A 84 -10.15 18.05 -1.47
N ARG A 85 -9.92 19.33 -1.75
CA ARG A 85 -9.37 20.32 -0.79
C ARG A 85 -10.08 20.34 0.55
N ASN A 86 -11.38 20.12 0.55
CA ASN A 86 -12.25 20.24 1.74
C ASN A 86 -12.59 18.88 2.36
N MET A 87 -12.01 17.80 1.88
CA MET A 87 -12.27 16.45 2.38
C MET A 87 -11.30 16.06 3.49
N SER A 88 -11.74 15.14 4.37
CA SER A 88 -10.81 14.40 5.22
C SER A 88 -9.91 13.48 4.36
N PRO A 89 -8.71 13.09 4.84
CA PRO A 89 -7.80 12.26 4.05
C PRO A 89 -8.43 10.95 3.56
N PHE A 90 -9.18 10.28 4.42
CA PHE A 90 -9.90 9.05 4.06
C PHE A 90 -10.97 9.30 2.97
N ALA A 91 -11.75 10.38 3.12
CA ALA A 91 -12.76 10.75 2.11
C ALA A 91 -12.10 11.13 0.78
N ALA A 92 -10.98 11.87 0.80
CA ALA A 92 -10.23 12.25 -0.39
C ALA A 92 -9.70 11.02 -1.16
N VAL A 93 -9.10 10.04 -0.48
CA VAL A 93 -8.65 8.80 -1.13
C VAL A 93 -9.82 8.09 -1.79
N ASN A 94 -10.95 7.92 -1.09
CA ASN A 94 -12.12 7.25 -1.65
C ASN A 94 -12.76 8.04 -2.80
N TYR A 95 -12.76 9.38 -2.73
CA TYR A 95 -13.25 10.22 -3.83
C TYR A 95 -12.36 10.09 -5.07
N ILE A 96 -11.03 10.10 -4.91
CA ILE A 96 -10.09 9.88 -6.02
C ILE A 96 -10.34 8.50 -6.64
N ARG A 97 -10.51 7.47 -5.83
CA ARG A 97 -10.77 6.10 -6.29
C ARG A 97 -12.06 6.00 -7.09
N LYS A 98 -13.18 6.45 -6.50
CA LYS A 98 -14.54 6.18 -7.00
C LYS A 98 -15.14 7.37 -7.74
N GLY A 99 -15.02 8.59 -7.21
CA GLY A 99 -15.60 9.81 -7.78
C GLY A 99 -14.85 10.28 -9.02
N ILE A 100 -13.53 10.32 -8.97
CA ILE A 100 -12.68 10.67 -10.12
C ILE A 100 -12.56 9.49 -11.09
N GLY A 101 -12.64 8.24 -10.60
CA GLY A 101 -12.56 7.03 -11.42
C GLY A 101 -11.15 6.41 -11.47
N TYR A 102 -10.32 6.62 -10.46
CA TYR A 102 -8.98 6.04 -10.41
C TYR A 102 -9.02 4.50 -10.31
N ASP A 103 -10.03 3.90 -9.66
CA ASP A 103 -10.24 2.45 -9.63
C ASP A 103 -10.49 1.87 -11.04
N GLU A 104 -11.09 2.65 -11.96
CA GLU A 104 -11.23 2.25 -13.36
C GLU A 104 -9.89 2.28 -14.10
N TYR A 105 -9.08 3.31 -13.85
CA TYR A 105 -7.72 3.37 -14.37
C TYR A 105 -6.89 2.17 -13.91
N ILE A 106 -6.95 1.78 -12.63
CA ILE A 106 -6.26 0.61 -12.10
C ILE A 106 -6.76 -0.69 -12.77
N ARG A 107 -8.07 -0.82 -13.01
CA ARG A 107 -8.67 -1.97 -13.68
C ARG A 107 -8.14 -2.14 -15.09
N ASN A 108 -8.05 -1.04 -15.85
CA ASN A 108 -7.50 -1.04 -17.19
C ASN A 108 -6.00 -1.37 -17.17
N TYR A 109 -5.25 -0.80 -16.22
CA TYR A 109 -3.84 -1.09 -16.02
C TYR A 109 -3.59 -2.59 -15.76
N ILE A 110 -4.41 -3.21 -14.89
CA ILE A 110 -4.33 -4.65 -14.58
C ILE A 110 -4.54 -5.48 -15.85
N TYR A 111 -5.56 -5.12 -16.64
CA TYR A 111 -5.86 -5.84 -17.88
C TYR A 111 -4.72 -5.75 -18.90
N GLU A 112 -4.19 -4.55 -19.12
CA GLU A 112 -3.13 -4.29 -20.11
C GLU A 112 -1.78 -4.92 -19.71
N HIS A 113 -1.43 -4.86 -18.41
CA HIS A 113 -0.11 -5.28 -17.92
C HIS A 113 -0.12 -6.66 -17.24
N LYS A 114 -1.28 -7.35 -17.20
CA LYS A 114 -1.46 -8.61 -16.47
C LYS A 114 -0.95 -8.53 -15.02
N ALA A 115 -1.11 -7.35 -14.40
CA ALA A 115 -0.66 -7.09 -13.04
C ALA A 115 -1.55 -7.82 -12.02
N ASP A 116 -1.01 -8.01 -10.82
CA ASP A 116 -1.77 -8.60 -9.73
C ASP A 116 -2.85 -7.65 -9.21
N LYS A 117 -4.10 -8.05 -9.42
CA LYS A 117 -5.26 -7.27 -8.97
C LYS A 117 -5.26 -7.07 -7.46
N GLU A 118 -5.00 -8.14 -6.71
CA GLU A 118 -5.08 -8.11 -5.25
C GLU A 118 -3.98 -7.23 -4.66
N GLU A 119 -2.76 -7.35 -5.18
CA GLU A 119 -1.64 -6.51 -4.76
C GLU A 119 -1.95 -5.01 -4.93
N LEU A 120 -2.43 -4.59 -6.10
CA LEU A 120 -2.69 -3.17 -6.38
C LEU A 120 -3.86 -2.61 -5.55
N TYR A 121 -4.93 -3.39 -5.35
CA TYR A 121 -6.04 -2.97 -4.50
C TYR A 121 -5.67 -2.96 -3.02
N ASN A 122 -4.81 -3.87 -2.55
CA ASN A 122 -4.29 -3.85 -1.19
C ASN A 122 -3.50 -2.56 -0.90
N VAL A 123 -2.74 -2.04 -1.87
CA VAL A 123 -2.06 -0.74 -1.73
C VAL A 123 -3.07 0.40 -1.54
N LEU A 124 -4.15 0.42 -2.32
CA LEU A 124 -5.21 1.43 -2.19
C LEU A 124 -5.95 1.35 -0.86
N ASP A 125 -6.26 0.14 -0.41
CA ASP A 125 -6.97 -0.10 0.84
C ASP A 125 -6.10 0.26 2.06
N GLU A 126 -4.82 -0.11 2.04
CA GLU A 126 -3.86 0.27 3.08
C GLU A 126 -3.64 1.79 3.12
N LEU A 127 -3.54 2.44 1.95
CA LEU A 127 -3.39 3.90 1.89
C LEU A 127 -4.61 4.60 2.50
N ALA A 128 -5.83 4.14 2.18
CA ALA A 128 -7.07 4.65 2.76
C ALA A 128 -7.12 4.42 4.29
N HIS A 129 -6.69 3.24 4.74
CA HIS A 129 -6.62 2.93 6.17
C HIS A 129 -5.64 3.86 6.91
N ARG A 130 -4.45 4.09 6.36
CA ARG A 130 -3.48 5.04 6.95
C ARG A 130 -4.01 6.47 6.96
N ALA A 131 -4.67 6.89 5.87
CA ALA A 131 -5.30 8.20 5.76
C ALA A 131 -6.37 8.44 6.85
N SER A 132 -7.10 7.40 7.28
CA SER A 132 -8.16 7.52 8.30
C SER A 132 -7.68 7.99 9.68
N ARG A 133 -6.38 7.91 9.94
CA ARG A 133 -5.76 8.34 11.22
C ARG A 133 -5.56 9.85 11.32
N TYR A 134 -5.78 10.59 10.23
CA TYR A 134 -5.51 12.02 10.16
C TYR A 134 -6.80 12.81 9.93
N MET A 135 -6.86 14.01 10.53
CA MET A 135 -8.04 14.88 10.45
C MET A 135 -8.00 15.79 9.22
N SER A 136 -6.81 16.16 8.73
CA SER A 136 -6.66 17.03 7.57
C SER A 136 -5.60 16.51 6.58
N LEU A 137 -5.75 16.92 5.31
CA LEU A 137 -4.81 16.57 4.24
C LEU A 137 -3.39 17.06 4.52
N SER A 138 -3.25 18.27 5.08
CA SER A 138 -1.94 18.83 5.43
C SER A 138 -1.26 18.00 6.52
N GLN A 139 -1.97 17.69 7.61
CA GLN A 139 -1.46 16.84 8.68
C GLN A 139 -1.00 15.47 8.16
N TRP A 140 -1.74 14.90 7.20
CA TRP A 140 -1.34 13.63 6.62
C TRP A 140 -0.06 13.73 5.81
N LEU A 141 0.09 14.74 4.95
CA LEU A 141 1.34 14.95 4.19
C LEU A 141 2.54 15.23 5.10
N ASP A 142 2.35 16.03 6.15
CA ASP A 142 3.40 16.31 7.14
C ASP A 142 3.79 15.04 7.88
N GLY A 143 2.80 14.22 8.30
CA GLY A 143 3.02 12.93 8.94
C GLY A 143 3.77 11.94 8.04
N ILE A 144 3.48 11.89 6.73
CA ILE A 144 4.22 11.09 5.76
C ILE A 144 5.67 11.57 5.65
N THR A 145 5.87 12.88 5.57
CA THR A 145 7.20 13.48 5.44
C THR A 145 8.06 13.15 6.66
N GLU A 146 7.50 13.27 7.86
CA GLU A 146 8.20 12.94 9.10
C GLU A 146 8.50 11.44 9.20
N TYR A 147 7.54 10.59 8.85
CA TYR A 147 7.72 9.14 8.81
C TYR A 147 8.86 8.74 7.87
N LEU A 148 8.91 9.28 6.64
CA LEU A 148 9.97 8.97 5.68
C LEU A 148 11.35 9.44 6.17
N LYS A 149 11.44 10.61 6.82
CA LYS A 149 12.68 11.08 7.46
C LYS A 149 13.16 10.14 8.56
N GLN A 150 12.25 9.65 9.39
CA GLN A 150 12.57 8.68 10.44
C GLN A 150 13.08 7.37 9.84
N CYS A 151 12.43 6.86 8.78
CA CYS A 151 12.90 5.68 8.06
C CYS A 151 14.31 5.87 7.49
N ASP A 152 14.59 7.01 6.85
CA ASP A 152 15.91 7.31 6.31
C ASP A 152 16.99 7.44 7.39
N THR A 153 16.65 8.05 8.51
CA THR A 153 17.57 8.16 9.66
C THR A 153 17.88 6.77 10.24
N GLN A 154 16.88 5.91 10.35
CA GLN A 154 17.08 4.54 10.83
C GLN A 154 17.90 3.68 9.86
N ARG A 155 17.68 3.83 8.55
CA ARG A 155 18.49 3.14 7.53
C ARG A 155 19.97 3.52 7.58
N ARG A 156 20.29 4.77 7.94
CA ARG A 156 21.68 5.26 8.08
C ARG A 156 22.34 4.80 9.38
N ASN A 157 21.56 4.60 10.42
CA ASN A 157 22.02 4.19 11.75
C ASN A 157 21.97 2.67 11.87
N ASN A 158 22.91 1.97 11.25
CA ASN A 158 23.02 0.48 11.22
C ASN A 158 23.22 -0.21 12.58
N THR A 159 23.13 0.50 13.71
CA THR A 159 23.43 -0.03 15.06
C THR A 159 22.24 0.13 16.00
N VAL A 160 21.07 -0.36 15.61
CA VAL A 160 19.91 -0.20 16.50
C VAL A 160 19.57 -1.53 17.16
N GLU A 161 19.75 -1.58 18.49
CA GLU A 161 19.12 -2.60 19.32
C GLU A 161 17.60 -2.45 19.22
N GLY A 162 16.90 -3.50 18.78
CA GLY A 162 15.47 -3.45 18.65
C GLY A 162 14.86 -4.72 18.05
N VAL A 163 13.59 -4.64 17.69
CA VAL A 163 12.88 -5.72 17.01
C VAL A 163 13.24 -5.70 15.52
N HIS A 164 13.81 -6.79 15.03
CA HIS A 164 14.10 -6.97 13.62
C HIS A 164 12.83 -7.40 12.88
N MET A 165 12.44 -6.66 11.85
CA MET A 165 11.37 -7.03 10.93
C MET A 165 11.98 -7.49 9.61
N LEU A 166 11.72 -8.75 9.24
CA LEU A 166 12.32 -9.40 8.10
C LEU A 166 11.23 -10.13 7.30
N THR A 167 11.47 -10.32 6.01
CA THR A 167 10.70 -11.32 5.25
C THR A 167 11.15 -12.73 5.68
N MET A 168 10.31 -13.75 5.45
CA MET A 168 10.70 -15.14 5.71
C MET A 168 11.96 -15.52 4.93
N HIS A 169 12.09 -15.07 3.68
CA HIS A 169 13.32 -15.27 2.89
C HIS A 169 14.54 -14.57 3.50
N GLY A 170 14.38 -13.35 3.96
CA GLY A 170 15.45 -12.55 4.58
C GLY A 170 15.90 -13.10 5.92
N SER A 171 15.10 -13.96 6.57
CA SER A 171 15.45 -14.60 7.85
C SER A 171 16.41 -15.80 7.70
N LYS A 172 16.67 -16.26 6.48
CA LYS A 172 17.54 -17.42 6.22
C LYS A 172 18.96 -17.16 6.75
N GLY A 173 19.45 -18.08 7.58
CA GLY A 173 20.79 -17.98 8.18
C GLY A 173 20.87 -17.13 9.45
N LEU A 174 19.78 -16.44 9.84
CA LEU A 174 19.70 -15.68 11.08
C LEU A 174 19.02 -16.52 12.17
N GLU A 175 19.24 -16.15 13.44
CA GLU A 175 18.59 -16.81 14.58
C GLU A 175 18.29 -15.79 15.67
N TYR A 176 17.13 -15.93 16.31
CA TYR A 176 16.63 -15.01 17.33
C TYR A 176 16.12 -15.75 18.55
N LYS A 177 16.19 -15.16 19.72
CA LYS A 177 15.60 -15.75 20.94
C LYS A 177 14.10 -15.95 20.79
N ILE A 178 13.42 -14.93 20.28
CA ILE A 178 11.97 -14.91 20.09
C ILE A 178 11.69 -14.56 18.64
N VAL A 179 10.83 -15.34 17.98
CA VAL A 179 10.34 -15.08 16.62
C VAL A 179 8.83 -14.97 16.65
N MET A 180 8.32 -13.96 15.98
CA MET A 180 6.88 -13.76 15.73
C MET A 180 6.66 -13.81 14.22
N VAL A 181 5.97 -14.84 13.74
CA VAL A 181 5.53 -14.92 12.33
C VAL A 181 4.14 -14.33 12.27
N MET A 182 3.99 -13.22 11.55
CA MET A 182 2.74 -12.47 11.44
C MET A 182 1.96 -12.90 10.19
N ASP A 183 0.66 -12.59 10.18
CA ASP A 183 -0.25 -12.82 9.05
C ASP A 183 -0.26 -14.28 8.56
N VAL A 184 -0.22 -15.26 9.49
CA VAL A 184 -0.26 -16.68 9.16
C VAL A 184 -1.70 -17.11 8.82
N CYS A 185 -2.20 -16.60 7.70
CA CYS A 185 -3.54 -16.86 7.19
C CYS A 185 -3.52 -17.24 5.71
N GLU A 186 -4.57 -17.93 5.26
CA GLU A 186 -4.74 -18.31 3.85
C GLU A 186 -4.63 -17.10 2.93
N GLY A 187 -3.96 -17.29 1.79
CA GLY A 187 -3.70 -16.26 0.82
C GLY A 187 -2.43 -15.42 1.07
N ILE A 188 -1.86 -15.51 2.29
CA ILE A 188 -0.59 -14.87 2.65
C ILE A 188 0.47 -15.92 2.95
N ILE A 189 0.15 -16.88 3.81
CA ILE A 189 0.97 -18.06 4.12
C ILE A 189 0.02 -19.28 4.14
N PRO A 190 0.00 -20.12 3.07
CA PRO A 190 0.71 -19.96 1.79
C PRO A 190 0.19 -18.78 0.97
N TYR A 191 1.06 -18.26 0.07
CA TYR A 191 0.69 -17.18 -0.84
C TYR A 191 -0.42 -17.62 -1.81
N ASN A 192 -1.38 -16.75 -2.10
CA ASN A 192 -2.56 -17.07 -2.90
C ASN A 192 -2.28 -17.53 -4.34
N LYS A 193 -1.09 -17.22 -4.89
CA LYS A 193 -0.66 -17.71 -6.21
C LYS A 193 0.01 -19.09 -6.17
N ALA A 194 0.30 -19.62 -5.00
CA ALA A 194 0.81 -20.98 -4.84
C ALA A 194 -0.36 -21.98 -4.98
N VAL A 195 -0.68 -22.35 -6.21
CA VAL A 195 -1.83 -23.21 -6.54
C VAL A 195 -1.41 -24.67 -6.77
N LEU A 196 -0.20 -24.88 -7.31
CA LEU A 196 0.34 -26.21 -7.54
C LEU A 196 0.93 -26.80 -6.26
N ASP A 197 0.85 -28.10 -6.10
CA ASP A 197 1.38 -28.79 -4.91
C ASP A 197 2.86 -28.46 -4.66
N GLU A 198 3.66 -28.40 -5.71
CA GLU A 198 5.08 -28.03 -5.62
C GLU A 198 5.29 -26.60 -5.08
N GLN A 199 4.43 -25.67 -5.46
CA GLN A 199 4.47 -24.29 -4.97
C GLN A 199 4.04 -24.20 -3.51
N ILE A 200 3.02 -24.97 -3.11
CA ILE A 200 2.58 -25.07 -1.72
C ILE A 200 3.68 -25.68 -0.84
N GLU A 201 4.40 -26.69 -1.35
CA GLU A 201 5.53 -27.28 -0.65
C GLU A 201 6.70 -26.31 -0.48
N GLU A 202 6.96 -25.44 -1.46
CA GLU A 202 7.99 -24.41 -1.33
C GLU A 202 7.58 -23.34 -0.29
N GLU A 203 6.32 -22.90 -0.27
CA GLU A 203 5.78 -22.03 0.78
C GLU A 203 5.87 -22.70 2.17
N ARG A 204 5.61 -23.99 2.26
CA ARG A 204 5.76 -24.78 3.48
C ARG A 204 7.21 -24.82 3.97
N ARG A 205 8.17 -25.01 3.07
CA ARG A 205 9.60 -24.97 3.40
C ARG A 205 10.02 -23.59 3.89
N LEU A 206 9.54 -22.54 3.24
CA LEU A 206 9.82 -21.17 3.64
C LEU A 206 9.25 -20.86 5.02
N PHE A 207 8.03 -21.29 5.30
CA PHE A 207 7.39 -21.16 6.60
C PHE A 207 8.17 -21.95 7.68
N TYR A 208 8.58 -23.17 7.36
CA TYR A 208 9.42 -23.99 8.26
C TYR A 208 10.74 -23.28 8.56
N VAL A 209 11.42 -22.71 7.57
CA VAL A 209 12.65 -21.95 7.78
C VAL A 209 12.41 -20.79 8.73
N ALA A 210 11.33 -20.02 8.57
CA ALA A 210 11.00 -18.92 9.46
C ALA A 210 10.75 -19.40 10.90
N MET A 211 10.02 -20.48 11.09
CA MET A 211 9.78 -21.08 12.41
C MET A 211 11.08 -21.53 13.09
N THR A 212 12.01 -22.15 12.36
CA THR A 212 13.28 -22.62 12.89
C THR A 212 14.27 -21.52 13.23
N ARG A 213 13.95 -20.27 12.97
CA ARG A 213 14.77 -19.12 13.41
C ARG A 213 14.63 -18.84 14.91
N ALA A 214 13.61 -19.41 15.57
CA ALA A 214 13.37 -19.23 17.00
C ALA A 214 14.25 -20.17 17.83
N LYS A 215 15.03 -19.60 18.77
CA LYS A 215 15.82 -20.37 19.73
C LYS A 215 15.04 -20.76 21.00
N GLU A 216 14.16 -19.85 21.46
CA GLU A 216 13.47 -20.02 22.73
C GLU A 216 11.95 -20.01 22.59
N LYS A 217 11.40 -19.05 21.84
CA LYS A 217 9.95 -18.89 21.69
C LYS A 217 9.56 -18.55 20.26
N LEU A 218 8.51 -19.22 19.79
CA LEU A 218 7.87 -18.99 18.51
C LEU A 218 6.42 -18.60 18.72
N TYR A 219 5.99 -17.49 18.09
CA TYR A 219 4.61 -17.06 18.03
C TYR A 219 4.15 -17.08 16.57
N LEU A 220 3.04 -17.76 16.30
CA LEU A 220 2.35 -17.74 15.01
C LEU A 220 1.09 -16.90 15.17
N LEU A 221 1.03 -15.76 14.51
CA LEU A 221 -0.03 -14.77 14.68
C LEU A 221 -0.85 -14.68 13.40
N TYR A 222 -2.16 -14.71 13.53
CA TYR A 222 -3.06 -14.45 12.41
C TYR A 222 -4.18 -13.48 12.85
N PRO A 223 -4.51 -12.47 12.02
CA PRO A 223 -5.62 -11.57 12.31
C PRO A 223 -6.95 -12.27 12.04
N LYS A 224 -8.00 -11.94 12.79
CA LYS A 224 -9.37 -12.38 12.48
C LYS A 224 -9.94 -11.65 11.26
N GLN A 225 -9.52 -10.40 11.09
CA GLN A 225 -9.94 -9.54 9.99
C GLN A 225 -8.78 -8.74 9.43
N ARG A 226 -8.79 -8.52 8.12
CA ARG A 226 -7.83 -7.65 7.41
C ARG A 226 -8.59 -6.78 6.42
N TYR A 227 -8.45 -5.46 6.53
CA TYR A 227 -9.19 -4.49 5.69
C TYR A 227 -10.71 -4.72 5.69
N ASN A 228 -11.29 -4.98 6.88
CA ASN A 228 -12.71 -5.29 7.08
C ASN A 228 -13.21 -6.56 6.35
N LYS A 229 -12.31 -7.48 6.03
CA LYS A 229 -12.63 -8.81 5.51
C LYS A 229 -12.17 -9.85 6.52
N ASP A 230 -12.99 -10.85 6.75
CA ASP A 230 -12.63 -11.99 7.59
C ASP A 230 -11.48 -12.77 6.95
N THR A 231 -10.56 -13.25 7.78
CA THR A 231 -9.43 -14.06 7.37
C THR A 231 -9.58 -15.49 7.86
N THR A 232 -9.07 -16.43 7.09
CA THR A 232 -9.02 -17.84 7.48
C THR A 232 -7.60 -18.18 7.93
N ARG A 233 -7.49 -18.87 9.06
CA ARG A 233 -6.21 -19.35 9.57
C ARG A 233 -5.51 -20.23 8.51
N SER A 234 -4.19 -20.10 8.40
CA SER A 234 -3.39 -20.88 7.48
C SER A 234 -3.55 -22.39 7.67
N ARG A 235 -3.66 -23.11 6.57
CA ARG A 235 -3.63 -24.59 6.56
C ARG A 235 -2.39 -25.15 7.25
N PHE A 236 -1.26 -24.45 7.19
CA PHE A 236 -0.02 -24.89 7.84
C PHE A 236 -0.14 -24.89 9.37
N ILE A 237 -0.89 -23.96 9.96
CA ILE A 237 -1.22 -24.02 11.40
C ILE A 237 -2.10 -25.22 11.70
N GLU A 238 -3.11 -25.49 10.86
CA GLU A 238 -3.99 -26.66 11.04
C GLU A 238 -3.20 -27.97 10.99
N GLU A 239 -2.27 -28.08 10.07
CA GLU A 239 -1.40 -29.25 9.96
C GLU A 239 -0.51 -29.43 11.20
N LEU A 240 0.04 -28.35 11.74
CA LEU A 240 0.82 -28.38 12.98
C LEU A 240 -0.03 -28.84 14.18
N LEU A 241 -1.29 -28.37 14.28
CA LEU A 241 -2.20 -28.73 15.36
C LEU A 241 -2.66 -30.19 15.26
N THR A 242 -2.86 -30.70 14.04
CA THR A 242 -3.30 -32.08 13.81
C THR A 242 -2.17 -33.09 13.95
N ALA A 243 -0.93 -32.70 13.71
CA ALA A 243 0.25 -33.57 13.83
C ALA A 243 0.58 -34.00 15.27
N ARG A 244 -0.28 -33.70 16.27
CA ARG A 244 -0.14 -34.09 17.68
C ARG A 244 1.25 -33.81 18.30
N TYR A 245 1.77 -32.59 18.12
CA TYR A 245 2.91 -32.14 18.91
C TYR A 245 2.44 -31.70 20.29
N PRO A 246 2.84 -32.38 21.39
CA PRO A 246 2.35 -32.09 22.77
C PRO A 246 2.84 -30.73 23.32
N LEU A 247 3.59 -29.97 22.56
CA LEU A 247 4.22 -28.71 23.00
C LEU A 247 3.51 -27.45 22.48
N LEU A 248 2.42 -27.58 21.69
CA LEU A 248 1.67 -26.42 21.21
C LEU A 248 0.64 -26.00 22.26
N ARG A 249 0.94 -24.95 23.03
CA ARG A 249 -0.07 -24.23 23.82
C ARG A 249 -0.85 -23.32 22.89
N THR A 250 -2.11 -23.59 22.68
CA THR A 250 -3.07 -22.70 22.04
C THR A 250 -3.60 -21.72 23.08
N ASP A 251 -2.83 -20.70 23.44
CA ASP A 251 -3.37 -19.58 24.20
C ASP A 251 -4.21 -18.73 23.22
N LEU A 252 -5.48 -19.07 23.09
CA LEU A 252 -6.48 -18.25 22.43
C LEU A 252 -6.73 -17.04 23.33
N HIS A 253 -5.86 -16.04 23.28
CA HIS A 253 -6.20 -14.72 23.81
C HIS A 253 -7.24 -14.09 22.89
N THR A 254 -8.53 -14.29 23.24
CA THR A 254 -9.61 -13.42 22.83
C THR A 254 -9.48 -12.12 23.64
N PRO A 255 -9.41 -10.93 23.00
CA PRO A 255 -9.58 -9.67 23.71
C PRO A 255 -11.02 -9.53 24.22
#